data_ccc578f456d73e74e75190913be90d1f
#
_entry.id   ccc578f456d73e74e75190913be90d1f
#
_cell.length_a   1.000
_cell.length_b   1.000
_cell.length_c   1.000
_cell.angle_alpha   90.00
_cell.angle_beta   90.00
_cell.angle_gamma   90.00
#
_symmetry.space_group_name_H-M   'P 1'
#
loop_
_entity.id
_entity.type
_entity.pdbx_description
1 polymer ?
#
loop_
_entity_poly.entity_id
_entity_poly.type
_entity_poly.pdbx_seq_one_letter_code
_entity_poly.pdbx_strand_id
1 'polypeptide(L)'
;MVLAPDAQAVPVAPTSPTASPQPTSRSMITNLSYMIVDILLFLLGIVLIIVGANYLTEGASTLARRMGVSPLVVGLTIVAFGTSAPELIVSLMSALKGNADIAMGNVIGSNIFNVLAIGGVTALVAPIRVTQSTIRRELPLMILASLVLFFLSYDTIFSGIGATENILTRGEGMVLLGFFLIFLTYTFAIAKGSPDDPHADHAPVKAYPLWLLILFIIGGLAALIYGGDLFVSSASSIARALGMSESFIGLTIVAAGTSLPELATSVVAALKKQPELAVGNIVGSNIFNIFLILGISSTVTPIRVGGVTPLDFSVMLVSGVLLYIFSVLFGDRIVKRTEGAVLVLGFVAYTLYLIAQL
;
A
#
# COMPACT_ATOMS: atom_id res chain seq x y z
N MET A 1 52.41 62.00 -1.05
CA MET A 1 52.26 61.43 0.28
C MET A 1 51.24 62.26 1.01
N VAL A 2 49.94 61.89 0.87
CA VAL A 2 48.85 62.60 1.57
C VAL A 2 48.06 61.51 2.29
N LEU A 3 48.09 61.55 3.60
CA LEU A 3 47.41 60.68 4.53
C LEU A 3 45.89 60.97 4.47
N ALA A 4 45.06 59.99 4.26
CA ALA A 4 43.61 60.07 4.45
C ALA A 4 43.27 59.88 5.92
N PRO A 5 42.24 60.54 6.47
CA PRO A 5 41.90 60.47 7.88
C PRO A 5 41.06 59.22 8.21
N ASP A 6 41.31 58.71 9.39
CA ASP A 6 40.66 57.60 10.05
C ASP A 6 39.10 57.72 10.07
N ALA A 7 38.43 56.76 9.50
CA ALA A 7 36.98 56.56 9.67
C ALA A 7 36.72 55.92 11.04
N GLN A 8 36.20 56.68 11.99
CA GLN A 8 35.73 56.19 13.29
C GLN A 8 34.54 55.25 13.09
N ALA A 9 34.69 54.01 13.60
CA ALA A 9 33.62 53.03 13.66
C ALA A 9 32.53 53.48 14.60
N VAL A 10 31.32 53.63 14.10
CA VAL A 10 30.11 53.88 14.90
C VAL A 10 29.74 52.57 15.65
N PRO A 11 29.55 52.56 16.98
CA PRO A 11 29.17 51.39 17.70
C PRO A 11 27.72 50.99 17.33
N VAL A 12 27.54 49.78 16.80
CA VAL A 12 26.23 49.16 16.57
C VAL A 12 25.68 48.74 17.93
N ALA A 13 24.56 49.35 18.33
CA ALA A 13 23.85 48.98 19.56
C ALA A 13 23.35 47.53 19.43
N PRO A 14 23.41 46.72 20.52
CA PRO A 14 22.90 45.34 20.50
C PRO A 14 21.38 45.36 20.26
N THR A 15 20.93 44.77 19.17
CA THR A 15 19.51 44.54 18.91
C THR A 15 19.00 43.53 19.95
N SER A 16 18.14 43.99 20.86
CA SER A 16 17.42 43.10 21.76
C SER A 16 16.66 42.04 20.99
N PRO A 17 16.65 40.77 21.44
CA PRO A 17 15.86 39.73 20.77
C PRO A 17 14.39 40.14 20.82
N THR A 18 13.81 40.36 19.64
CA THR A 18 12.36 40.59 19.50
C THR A 18 11.62 39.37 20.02
N ALA A 19 10.96 39.55 21.16
CA ALA A 19 10.09 38.52 21.73
C ALA A 19 9.06 38.09 20.66
N SER A 20 8.99 36.80 20.37
CA SER A 20 7.96 36.24 19.49
C SER A 20 6.58 36.65 20.01
N PRO A 21 5.67 37.14 19.15
CA PRO A 21 4.36 37.59 19.58
C PRO A 21 3.61 36.44 20.25
N GLN A 22 3.19 36.64 21.47
CA GLN A 22 2.35 35.70 22.24
C GLN A 22 1.06 35.43 21.44
N PRO A 23 0.62 34.16 21.32
CA PRO A 23 -0.62 33.87 20.61
C PRO A 23 -1.80 34.56 21.25
N THR A 24 -2.54 35.34 20.48
CA THR A 24 -3.73 36.05 20.97
C THR A 24 -4.84 35.01 21.23
N SER A 25 -5.74 35.33 22.19
CA SER A 25 -6.90 34.46 22.50
C SER A 25 -7.73 34.09 21.26
N ARG A 26 -7.78 34.98 20.26
CA ARG A 26 -8.47 34.79 18.99
C ARG A 26 -7.76 33.73 18.11
N SER A 27 -6.44 33.69 18.08
CA SER A 27 -5.67 32.70 17.37
C SER A 27 -5.76 31.30 18.03
N MET A 28 -5.83 31.24 19.37
CA MET A 28 -6.07 30.01 20.10
C MET A 28 -7.45 29.39 19.82
N ILE A 29 -8.52 30.20 19.81
CA ILE A 29 -9.89 29.72 19.46
C ILE A 29 -9.95 29.22 18.02
N THR A 30 -9.31 29.91 17.08
CA THR A 30 -9.26 29.51 15.67
C THR A 30 -8.52 28.17 15.52
N ASN A 31 -7.36 28.00 16.16
CA ASN A 31 -6.59 26.75 16.13
C ASN A 31 -7.36 25.59 16.76
N LEU A 32 -8.07 25.82 17.86
CA LEU A 32 -8.91 24.80 18.50
C LEU A 32 -10.08 24.39 17.60
N SER A 33 -10.69 25.33 16.88
CA SER A 33 -11.77 25.04 15.94
C SER A 33 -11.29 24.17 14.76
N TYR A 34 -10.11 24.46 14.19
CA TYR A 34 -9.52 23.63 13.14
C TYR A 34 -9.18 22.22 13.64
N MET A 35 -8.60 22.11 14.84
CA MET A 35 -8.31 20.80 15.42
C MET A 35 -9.55 19.96 15.68
N ILE A 36 -10.66 20.57 16.09
CA ILE A 36 -11.95 19.85 16.25
C ILE A 36 -12.47 19.36 14.89
N VAL A 37 -12.39 20.19 13.84
CA VAL A 37 -12.77 19.79 12.49
C VAL A 37 -11.91 18.63 12.01
N ASP A 38 -10.58 18.68 12.18
CA ASP A 38 -9.68 17.60 11.81
C ASP A 38 -10.01 16.29 12.55
N ILE A 39 -10.32 16.36 13.85
CA ILE A 39 -10.75 15.19 14.62
C ILE A 39 -12.07 14.61 14.07
N LEU A 40 -13.04 15.45 13.73
CA LEU A 40 -14.31 14.99 13.16
C LEU A 40 -14.11 14.35 11.78
N LEU A 41 -13.27 14.95 10.92
CA LEU A 41 -12.93 14.40 9.62
C LEU A 41 -12.13 13.09 9.73
N PHE A 42 -11.21 12.99 10.69
CA PHE A 42 -10.49 11.77 11.02
C PHE A 42 -11.46 10.63 11.41
N LEU A 43 -12.40 10.90 12.31
CA LEU A 43 -13.42 9.92 12.73
C LEU A 43 -14.34 9.54 11.57
N LEU A 44 -14.74 10.52 10.75
CA LEU A 44 -15.53 10.26 9.53
C LEU A 44 -14.74 9.38 8.55
N GLY A 45 -13.44 9.63 8.37
CA GLY A 45 -12.54 8.80 7.57
C GLY A 45 -12.56 7.35 8.03
N ILE A 46 -12.42 7.10 9.33
CA ILE A 46 -12.50 5.74 9.91
C ILE A 46 -13.86 5.08 9.61
N VAL A 47 -14.95 5.80 9.81
CA VAL A 47 -16.31 5.25 9.54
C VAL A 47 -16.45 4.90 8.07
N LEU A 48 -16.02 5.77 7.16
CA LEU A 48 -16.07 5.50 5.72
C LEU A 48 -15.21 4.31 5.32
N ILE A 49 -14.01 4.15 5.88
CA ILE A 49 -13.14 2.99 5.65
C ILE A 49 -13.84 1.69 6.10
N ILE A 50 -14.38 1.64 7.30
CA ILE A 50 -15.05 0.45 7.83
C ILE A 50 -16.29 0.11 7.01
N VAL A 51 -17.14 1.10 6.74
CA VAL A 51 -18.36 0.93 5.95
C VAL A 51 -18.04 0.53 4.52
N GLY A 52 -17.06 1.20 3.89
CA GLY A 52 -16.58 0.89 2.55
C GLY A 52 -16.07 -0.54 2.43
N ALA A 53 -15.22 -0.99 3.36
CA ALA A 53 -14.69 -2.34 3.41
C ALA A 53 -15.81 -3.39 3.57
N ASN A 54 -16.82 -3.10 4.40
CA ASN A 54 -17.97 -3.98 4.59
C ASN A 54 -18.80 -4.17 3.31
N TYR A 55 -19.13 -3.07 2.61
CA TYR A 55 -19.91 -3.11 1.37
C TYR A 55 -19.10 -3.71 0.22
N LEU A 56 -17.84 -3.34 0.07
CA LEU A 56 -16.95 -3.92 -0.94
C LEU A 56 -16.85 -5.45 -0.75
N THR A 57 -16.55 -5.91 0.45
CA THR A 57 -16.44 -7.35 0.75
C THR A 57 -17.75 -8.08 0.48
N GLU A 58 -18.89 -7.54 0.91
CA GLU A 58 -20.21 -8.13 0.68
C GLU A 58 -20.56 -8.19 -0.81
N GLY A 59 -20.35 -7.09 -1.53
CA GLY A 59 -20.60 -7.00 -2.97
C GLY A 59 -19.71 -7.94 -3.76
N ALA A 60 -18.40 -7.92 -3.50
CA ALA A 60 -17.41 -8.73 -4.20
C ALA A 60 -17.66 -10.24 -3.98
N SER A 61 -17.86 -10.67 -2.73
CA SER A 61 -18.08 -12.09 -2.42
C SER A 61 -19.41 -12.62 -2.95
N THR A 62 -20.46 -11.78 -2.92
CA THR A 62 -21.77 -12.18 -3.46
C THR A 62 -21.74 -12.24 -4.99
N LEU A 63 -21.02 -11.30 -5.64
CA LEU A 63 -20.80 -11.32 -7.07
C LEU A 63 -20.02 -12.56 -7.50
N ALA A 64 -18.93 -12.90 -6.79
CA ALA A 64 -18.16 -14.11 -7.02
C ALA A 64 -19.05 -15.37 -7.04
N ARG A 65 -19.83 -15.55 -5.97
CA ARG A 65 -20.76 -16.69 -5.86
C ARG A 65 -21.80 -16.71 -6.99
N ARG A 66 -22.35 -15.54 -7.36
CA ARG A 66 -23.33 -15.44 -8.44
C ARG A 66 -22.74 -15.78 -9.81
N MET A 67 -21.48 -15.44 -10.04
CA MET A 67 -20.76 -15.74 -11.28
C MET A 67 -20.20 -17.16 -11.31
N GLY A 68 -20.28 -17.91 -10.21
CA GLY A 68 -19.66 -19.23 -10.07
C GLY A 68 -18.13 -19.19 -10.09
N VAL A 69 -17.53 -18.06 -9.68
CA VAL A 69 -16.08 -17.90 -9.56
C VAL A 69 -15.67 -17.89 -8.08
N SER A 70 -14.43 -18.32 -7.79
CA SER A 70 -13.97 -18.34 -6.40
C SER A 70 -13.82 -16.90 -5.85
N PRO A 71 -14.03 -16.67 -4.54
CA PRO A 71 -13.73 -15.40 -3.89
C PRO A 71 -12.28 -14.97 -4.06
N LEU A 72 -11.34 -15.91 -4.20
CA LEU A 72 -9.94 -15.66 -4.50
C LEU A 72 -9.76 -14.87 -5.80
N VAL A 73 -10.42 -15.29 -6.89
CA VAL A 73 -10.33 -14.61 -8.19
C VAL A 73 -10.82 -13.18 -8.11
N VAL A 74 -11.93 -12.93 -7.41
CA VAL A 74 -12.46 -11.58 -7.22
C VAL A 74 -11.53 -10.74 -6.33
N GLY A 75 -10.93 -11.36 -5.32
CA GLY A 75 -9.89 -10.73 -4.49
C GLY A 75 -8.65 -10.35 -5.29
N LEU A 76 -8.15 -11.28 -6.12
CA LEU A 76 -6.99 -11.09 -7.00
C LEU A 76 -7.22 -10.07 -8.13
N THR A 77 -8.44 -9.70 -8.45
CA THR A 77 -8.77 -8.83 -9.59
C THR A 77 -9.51 -7.57 -9.17
N ILE A 78 -10.82 -7.65 -9.01
CA ILE A 78 -11.70 -6.48 -8.78
C ILE A 78 -11.31 -5.75 -7.48
N VAL A 79 -11.09 -6.51 -6.40
CA VAL A 79 -10.79 -5.92 -5.10
C VAL A 79 -9.38 -5.33 -5.12
N ALA A 80 -8.38 -6.12 -5.53
CA ALA A 80 -6.98 -5.67 -5.58
C ALA A 80 -6.81 -4.46 -6.51
N PHE A 81 -7.42 -4.46 -7.71
CA PHE A 81 -7.38 -3.31 -8.62
C PHE A 81 -8.00 -2.06 -7.99
N GLY A 82 -9.17 -2.23 -7.37
CA GLY A 82 -9.89 -1.10 -6.79
C GLY A 82 -9.19 -0.48 -5.59
N THR A 83 -8.65 -1.32 -4.70
CA THR A 83 -7.95 -0.85 -3.50
C THR A 83 -6.58 -0.27 -3.84
N SER A 84 -5.88 -0.79 -4.86
CA SER A 84 -4.58 -0.26 -5.32
C SER A 84 -4.70 0.92 -6.32
N ALA A 85 -5.91 1.46 -6.54
CA ALA A 85 -6.09 2.65 -7.37
C ALA A 85 -5.37 3.90 -6.82
N PRO A 86 -5.34 4.18 -5.51
CA PRO A 86 -4.55 5.27 -4.94
C PRO A 86 -3.06 5.12 -5.27
N GLU A 87 -2.49 3.92 -5.11
CA GLU A 87 -1.10 3.64 -5.43
C GLU A 87 -0.78 3.90 -6.90
N LEU A 88 -1.68 3.53 -7.81
CA LEU A 88 -1.54 3.82 -9.24
C LEU A 88 -1.46 5.32 -9.49
N ILE A 89 -2.37 6.09 -8.90
CA ILE A 89 -2.41 7.55 -9.07
C ILE A 89 -1.14 8.17 -8.51
N VAL A 90 -0.73 7.81 -7.29
CA VAL A 90 0.47 8.34 -6.64
C VAL A 90 1.72 8.02 -7.46
N SER A 91 1.93 6.76 -7.86
CA SER A 91 3.12 6.34 -8.60
C SER A 91 3.18 6.95 -10.00
N LEU A 92 2.06 6.94 -10.74
CA LEU A 92 2.01 7.51 -12.09
C LEU A 92 2.22 9.03 -12.08
N MET A 93 1.54 9.74 -11.18
CA MET A 93 1.68 11.20 -11.07
C MET A 93 3.08 11.62 -10.60
N SER A 94 3.69 10.84 -9.71
CA SER A 94 5.06 11.06 -9.25
C SER A 94 6.06 10.82 -10.37
N ALA A 95 5.90 9.75 -11.15
CA ALA A 95 6.73 9.50 -12.33
C ALA A 95 6.62 10.64 -13.35
N LEU A 96 5.41 11.10 -13.67
CA LEU A 96 5.18 12.24 -14.59
C LEU A 96 5.80 13.56 -14.12
N LYS A 97 5.87 13.77 -12.80
CA LYS A 97 6.51 14.95 -12.19
C LYS A 97 8.02 14.79 -12.03
N GLY A 98 8.61 13.68 -12.44
CA GLY A 98 10.04 13.40 -12.30
C GLY A 98 10.47 12.99 -10.89
N ASN A 99 9.52 12.71 -9.98
CA ASN A 99 9.77 12.26 -8.62
C ASN A 99 9.86 10.72 -8.59
N ALA A 100 10.90 10.18 -9.20
CA ALA A 100 11.10 8.73 -9.35
C ALA A 100 11.17 7.98 -8.01
N ASP A 101 11.79 8.59 -7.00
CA ASP A 101 11.92 8.02 -5.66
C ASP A 101 10.55 7.72 -5.03
N ILE A 102 9.60 8.64 -5.20
CA ILE A 102 8.23 8.45 -4.69
C ILE A 102 7.52 7.35 -5.47
N ALA A 103 7.69 7.30 -6.81
CA ALA A 103 7.02 6.30 -7.63
C ALA A 103 7.49 4.88 -7.31
N MET A 104 8.81 4.66 -7.21
CA MET A 104 9.38 3.35 -6.89
C MET A 104 9.17 2.99 -5.42
N GLY A 105 9.43 3.93 -4.51
CA GLY A 105 9.29 3.75 -3.07
C GLY A 105 7.85 3.44 -2.65
N ASN A 106 6.85 4.09 -3.26
CA ASN A 106 5.44 3.80 -3.01
C ASN A 106 5.11 2.34 -3.32
N VAL A 107 5.50 1.82 -4.48
CA VAL A 107 5.19 0.43 -4.87
C VAL A 107 5.90 -0.58 -3.98
N ILE A 108 7.20 -0.40 -3.74
CA ILE A 108 7.97 -1.34 -2.91
C ILE A 108 7.50 -1.27 -1.46
N GLY A 109 7.28 -0.07 -0.93
CA GLY A 109 6.75 0.14 0.42
C GLY A 109 5.37 -0.48 0.61
N SER A 110 4.45 -0.26 -0.33
CA SER A 110 3.11 -0.87 -0.29
C SER A 110 3.18 -2.40 -0.36
N ASN A 111 4.10 -2.98 -1.14
CA ASN A 111 4.25 -4.43 -1.21
C ASN A 111 4.77 -5.02 0.12
N ILE A 112 5.74 -4.38 0.75
CA ILE A 112 6.23 -4.76 2.09
C ILE A 112 5.09 -4.61 3.11
N PHE A 113 4.36 -3.50 3.08
CA PHE A 113 3.23 -3.24 3.96
C PHE A 113 2.12 -4.27 3.78
N ASN A 114 1.74 -4.59 2.54
CA ASN A 114 0.70 -5.56 2.24
C ASN A 114 1.01 -6.95 2.82
N VAL A 115 2.25 -7.42 2.72
CA VAL A 115 2.60 -8.75 3.23
C VAL A 115 2.84 -8.71 4.73
N LEU A 116 3.70 -7.83 5.23
CA LEU A 116 4.12 -7.84 6.63
C LEU A 116 3.06 -7.23 7.55
N ALA A 117 2.53 -6.05 7.22
CA ALA A 117 1.54 -5.37 8.07
C ALA A 117 0.13 -5.92 7.83
N ILE A 118 -0.37 -5.88 6.58
CA ILE A 118 -1.75 -6.29 6.30
C ILE A 118 -1.92 -7.80 6.49
N GLY A 119 -1.03 -8.60 5.91
CA GLY A 119 -1.03 -10.06 6.09
C GLY A 119 -0.92 -10.44 7.57
N GLY A 120 0.01 -9.80 8.28
CA GLY A 120 0.23 -10.02 9.70
C GLY A 120 -0.97 -9.62 10.57
N VAL A 121 -1.49 -8.40 10.44
CA VAL A 121 -2.67 -7.92 11.19
C VAL A 121 -3.90 -8.77 10.89
N THR A 122 -4.13 -9.11 9.62
CA THR A 122 -5.26 -9.95 9.22
C THR A 122 -5.18 -11.32 9.89
N ALA A 123 -3.99 -11.96 9.91
CA ALA A 123 -3.78 -13.24 10.58
C ALA A 123 -3.91 -13.15 12.11
N LEU A 124 -3.52 -12.03 12.73
CA LEU A 124 -3.72 -11.77 14.16
C LEU A 124 -5.21 -11.69 14.53
N VAL A 125 -5.99 -11.00 13.70
CA VAL A 125 -7.44 -10.83 13.90
C VAL A 125 -8.17 -12.17 13.68
N ALA A 126 -7.90 -12.81 12.54
CA ALA A 126 -8.47 -14.12 12.20
C ALA A 126 -7.44 -14.96 11.42
N PRO A 127 -7.14 -16.20 11.86
CA PRO A 127 -6.24 -17.07 11.12
C PRO A 127 -6.67 -17.24 9.67
N ILE A 128 -5.72 -17.11 8.73
CA ILE A 128 -5.99 -17.07 7.31
C ILE A 128 -5.75 -18.46 6.71
N ARG A 129 -6.79 -19.09 6.22
CA ARG A 129 -6.66 -20.33 5.44
C ARG A 129 -6.22 -19.98 4.01
N VAL A 130 -5.14 -20.62 3.55
CA VAL A 130 -4.59 -20.44 2.21
C VAL A 130 -4.89 -21.68 1.37
N THR A 131 -5.48 -21.50 0.20
CA THR A 131 -5.83 -22.63 -0.67
C THR A 131 -4.60 -23.28 -1.30
N GLN A 132 -4.71 -24.55 -1.70
CA GLN A 132 -3.63 -25.26 -2.39
C GLN A 132 -3.27 -24.58 -3.72
N SER A 133 -4.25 -24.00 -4.41
CA SER A 133 -4.02 -23.20 -5.63
C SER A 133 -3.11 -22.01 -5.31
N THR A 134 -3.47 -21.22 -4.30
CA THR A 134 -2.72 -20.04 -3.88
C THR A 134 -1.26 -20.36 -3.53
N ILE A 135 -1.05 -21.45 -2.79
CA ILE A 135 0.31 -21.88 -2.43
C ILE A 135 1.13 -22.28 -3.66
N ARG A 136 0.51 -22.97 -4.63
CA ARG A 136 1.24 -23.49 -5.79
C ARG A 136 1.42 -22.49 -6.92
N ARG A 137 0.65 -21.41 -6.95
CA ARG A 137 0.55 -20.54 -8.13
C ARG A 137 0.67 -19.07 -7.78
N GLU A 138 -0.27 -18.52 -6.98
CA GLU A 138 -0.37 -17.08 -6.75
C GLU A 138 0.78 -16.56 -5.87
N LEU A 139 1.13 -17.26 -4.77
CA LEU A 139 2.27 -16.87 -3.92
C LEU A 139 3.61 -17.00 -4.66
N PRO A 140 3.92 -18.09 -5.39
CA PRO A 140 5.12 -18.14 -6.23
C PRO A 140 5.17 -17.07 -7.30
N LEU A 141 4.02 -16.72 -7.91
CA LEU A 141 3.96 -15.64 -8.90
C LEU A 141 4.24 -14.27 -8.28
N MET A 142 3.72 -14.00 -7.08
CA MET A 142 4.02 -12.78 -6.33
C MET A 142 5.53 -12.67 -5.97
N ILE A 143 6.13 -13.77 -5.54
CA ILE A 143 7.58 -13.83 -5.29
C ILE A 143 8.37 -13.62 -6.58
N LEU A 144 7.94 -14.26 -7.67
CA LEU A 144 8.54 -14.08 -9.00
C LEU A 144 8.43 -12.62 -9.47
N ALA A 145 7.30 -11.97 -9.25
CA ALA A 145 7.13 -10.55 -9.58
C ALA A 145 8.17 -9.68 -8.86
N SER A 146 8.42 -9.93 -7.58
CA SER A 146 9.44 -9.23 -6.80
C SER A 146 10.86 -9.48 -7.34
N LEU A 147 11.17 -10.71 -7.74
CA LEU A 147 12.44 -11.06 -8.36
C LEU A 147 12.61 -10.41 -9.74
N VAL A 148 11.58 -10.46 -10.58
CA VAL A 148 11.59 -9.82 -11.92
C VAL A 148 11.83 -8.33 -11.76
N LEU A 149 11.12 -7.66 -10.86
CA LEU A 149 11.32 -6.24 -10.60
C LEU A 149 12.77 -5.95 -10.16
N PHE A 150 13.33 -6.74 -9.25
CA PHE A 150 14.71 -6.58 -8.81
C PHE A 150 15.70 -6.68 -9.98
N PHE A 151 15.57 -7.71 -10.82
CA PHE A 151 16.46 -7.90 -11.97
C PHE A 151 16.33 -6.79 -13.02
N LEU A 152 15.12 -6.31 -13.29
CA LEU A 152 14.87 -5.24 -14.24
C LEU A 152 15.28 -3.86 -13.72
N SER A 153 15.34 -3.68 -12.39
CA SER A 153 15.63 -2.38 -11.78
C SER A 153 17.10 -2.14 -11.48
N TYR A 154 17.97 -3.19 -11.49
CA TYR A 154 19.39 -3.09 -11.08
C TYR A 154 20.36 -3.29 -12.24
N ASP A 155 20.31 -2.38 -13.21
CA ASP A 155 21.20 -2.35 -14.38
C ASP A 155 22.68 -2.37 -14.01
N THR A 156 23.06 -1.63 -12.96
CA THR A 156 24.45 -1.55 -12.49
C THR A 156 25.03 -2.90 -12.04
N ILE A 157 24.17 -3.83 -11.65
CA ILE A 157 24.58 -5.18 -11.24
C ILE A 157 24.52 -6.16 -12.42
N PHE A 158 23.48 -6.07 -13.27
CA PHE A 158 23.13 -7.11 -14.23
C PHE A 158 23.45 -6.78 -15.69
N SER A 159 23.52 -5.50 -16.08
CA SER A 159 23.78 -5.11 -17.48
C SER A 159 25.24 -5.28 -17.93
N GLY A 160 26.15 -5.52 -17.02
CA GLY A 160 27.54 -5.94 -17.30
C GLY A 160 28.47 -4.91 -17.95
N ILE A 161 28.00 -3.88 -18.60
CA ILE A 161 28.83 -2.88 -19.30
C ILE A 161 28.24 -1.48 -19.13
N GLY A 162 28.87 -0.68 -18.24
CA GLY A 162 28.76 0.78 -18.30
C GLY A 162 27.48 1.41 -17.79
N ALA A 163 26.55 0.65 -17.20
CA ALA A 163 25.39 1.25 -16.54
C ALA A 163 25.86 2.00 -15.29
N THR A 164 25.65 3.32 -15.29
CA THR A 164 26.01 4.19 -14.16
C THR A 164 24.84 4.47 -13.24
N GLU A 165 23.62 4.14 -13.67
CA GLU A 165 22.37 4.37 -12.93
C GLU A 165 21.45 3.15 -13.06
N ASN A 166 20.62 2.95 -12.05
CA ASN A 166 19.56 1.94 -12.05
C ASN A 166 18.25 2.60 -12.50
N ILE A 167 17.71 2.17 -13.63
CA ILE A 167 16.54 2.80 -14.27
C ILE A 167 15.61 1.71 -14.76
N LEU A 168 14.36 1.72 -14.29
CA LEU A 168 13.29 0.94 -14.90
C LEU A 168 12.84 1.65 -16.20
N THR A 169 13.25 1.12 -17.34
CA THR A 169 13.05 1.71 -18.67
C THR A 169 11.63 1.47 -19.19
N ARG A 170 11.26 2.16 -20.28
CA ARG A 170 9.98 1.93 -20.97
C ARG A 170 9.83 0.49 -21.49
N GLY A 171 10.93 -0.09 -22.00
CA GLY A 171 10.93 -1.47 -22.48
C GLY A 171 10.63 -2.47 -21.39
N GLU A 172 11.24 -2.30 -20.23
CA GLU A 172 11.00 -3.11 -19.03
C GLU A 172 9.59 -2.91 -18.48
N GLY A 173 9.06 -1.68 -18.52
CA GLY A 173 7.66 -1.41 -18.23
C GLY A 173 6.70 -2.22 -19.11
N MET A 174 6.97 -2.29 -20.42
CA MET A 174 6.18 -3.13 -21.33
C MET A 174 6.32 -4.63 -21.01
N VAL A 175 7.50 -5.08 -20.56
CA VAL A 175 7.69 -6.47 -20.09
C VAL A 175 6.84 -6.73 -18.85
N LEU A 176 6.83 -5.82 -17.87
CA LEU A 176 5.97 -5.94 -16.68
C LEU A 176 4.47 -5.99 -17.07
N LEU A 177 4.02 -5.15 -18.01
CA LEU A 177 2.65 -5.21 -18.53
C LEU A 177 2.36 -6.54 -19.27
N GLY A 178 3.35 -7.10 -19.95
CA GLY A 178 3.25 -8.45 -20.54
C GLY A 178 3.02 -9.53 -19.46
N PHE A 179 3.75 -9.50 -18.36
CA PHE A 179 3.52 -10.37 -17.20
C PHE A 179 2.14 -10.14 -16.58
N PHE A 180 1.69 -8.89 -16.52
CA PHE A 180 0.34 -8.59 -16.05
C PHE A 180 -0.75 -9.22 -16.91
N LEU A 181 -0.63 -9.17 -18.23
CA LEU A 181 -1.56 -9.83 -19.14
C LEU A 181 -1.56 -11.36 -18.98
N ILE A 182 -0.39 -11.96 -18.76
CA ILE A 182 -0.28 -13.40 -18.45
C ILE A 182 -1.01 -13.70 -17.15
N PHE A 183 -0.78 -12.89 -16.11
CA PHE A 183 -1.47 -13.03 -14.83
C PHE A 183 -2.99 -12.94 -14.98
N LEU A 184 -3.51 -11.95 -15.72
CA LEU A 184 -4.95 -11.81 -15.93
C LEU A 184 -5.54 -13.01 -16.70
N THR A 185 -4.91 -13.40 -17.81
CA THR A 185 -5.37 -14.55 -18.60
C THR A 185 -5.41 -15.84 -17.78
N TYR A 186 -4.35 -16.07 -17.01
CA TYR A 186 -4.28 -17.20 -16.08
C TYR A 186 -5.38 -17.12 -15.02
N THR A 187 -5.58 -15.96 -14.38
CA THR A 187 -6.60 -15.79 -13.33
C THR A 187 -8.01 -16.02 -13.86
N PHE A 188 -8.33 -15.53 -15.06
CA PHE A 188 -9.62 -15.78 -15.69
C PHE A 188 -9.79 -17.22 -16.20
N ALA A 189 -8.70 -17.89 -16.57
CA ALA A 189 -8.77 -19.31 -16.95
C ALA A 189 -9.11 -20.20 -15.75
N ILE A 190 -8.57 -19.89 -14.56
CA ILE A 190 -8.89 -20.62 -13.32
C ILE A 190 -10.32 -20.34 -12.87
N ALA A 191 -10.81 -19.11 -13.06
CA ALA A 191 -12.16 -18.73 -12.65
C ALA A 191 -13.23 -19.68 -13.18
N LYS A 192 -13.02 -20.28 -14.35
CA LYS A 192 -13.95 -21.22 -15.01
C LYS A 192 -13.75 -22.69 -14.61
N GLY A 193 -12.70 -23.02 -13.86
CA GLY A 193 -12.23 -24.39 -13.70
C GLY A 193 -12.32 -25.02 -12.32
N SER A 194 -12.96 -24.40 -11.34
CA SER A 194 -13.06 -24.96 -9.98
C SER A 194 -14.49 -25.30 -9.55
N PRO A 195 -15.06 -26.43 -10.05
CA PRO A 195 -16.31 -26.97 -9.49
C PRO A 195 -16.12 -27.71 -8.17
N ASP A 196 -14.89 -28.08 -7.79
CA ASP A 196 -14.60 -29.03 -6.73
C ASP A 196 -13.77 -28.44 -5.57
N ASP A 197 -14.28 -27.45 -4.84
CA ASP A 197 -13.87 -27.26 -3.47
C ASP A 197 -14.98 -27.85 -2.55
N PRO A 198 -14.73 -29.01 -1.89
CA PRO A 198 -15.69 -29.61 -0.97
C PRO A 198 -15.99 -28.74 0.26
N HIS A 199 -15.25 -27.64 0.41
CA HIS A 199 -15.39 -26.66 1.51
C HIS A 199 -15.95 -25.31 1.05
N ALA A 200 -16.46 -25.20 -0.19
CA ALA A 200 -17.22 -24.03 -0.60
C ALA A 200 -18.41 -23.87 0.36
N ASP A 201 -18.37 -22.80 1.14
CA ASP A 201 -19.40 -22.49 2.14
C ASP A 201 -20.75 -22.37 1.41
N HIS A 202 -21.60 -23.38 1.56
CA HIS A 202 -22.97 -23.43 1.01
C HIS A 202 -23.93 -22.49 1.77
N ALA A 203 -23.41 -21.39 2.32
CA ALA A 203 -24.27 -20.37 2.90
C ALA A 203 -25.23 -19.85 1.82
N PRO A 204 -26.52 -19.67 2.13
CA PRO A 204 -27.49 -19.20 1.15
C PRO A 204 -27.04 -17.87 0.56
N VAL A 205 -26.93 -17.83 -0.78
CA VAL A 205 -26.53 -16.60 -1.49
C VAL A 205 -27.65 -15.58 -1.29
N LYS A 206 -27.34 -14.45 -0.64
CA LYS A 206 -28.28 -13.35 -0.51
C LYS A 206 -28.69 -12.88 -1.93
N ALA A 207 -29.97 -12.88 -2.21
CA ALA A 207 -30.51 -12.56 -3.53
C ALA A 207 -30.54 -11.06 -3.81
N TYR A 208 -29.35 -10.43 -3.80
CA TYR A 208 -29.25 -9.02 -4.20
C TYR A 208 -29.35 -8.89 -5.73
N PRO A 209 -30.07 -7.90 -6.27
CA PRO A 209 -30.04 -7.60 -7.70
C PRO A 209 -28.64 -7.14 -8.13
N LEU A 210 -28.25 -7.39 -9.39
CA LEU A 210 -26.90 -7.11 -9.89
C LEU A 210 -26.51 -5.64 -9.72
N TRP A 211 -27.43 -4.71 -9.98
CA TRP A 211 -27.16 -3.27 -9.83
C TRP A 211 -26.77 -2.90 -8.39
N LEU A 212 -27.36 -3.57 -7.38
CA LEU A 212 -27.04 -3.32 -5.97
C LEU A 212 -25.65 -3.88 -5.62
N LEU A 213 -25.26 -5.02 -6.20
CA LEU A 213 -23.89 -5.55 -6.02
C LEU A 213 -22.85 -4.62 -6.63
N ILE A 214 -23.13 -4.08 -7.82
CA ILE A 214 -22.28 -3.07 -8.45
C ILE A 214 -22.19 -1.81 -7.59
N LEU A 215 -23.33 -1.36 -7.04
CA LEU A 215 -23.36 -0.21 -6.12
C LEU A 215 -22.54 -0.49 -4.84
N PHE A 216 -22.60 -1.70 -4.28
CA PHE A 216 -21.81 -2.08 -3.11
C PHE A 216 -20.30 -2.06 -3.43
N ILE A 217 -19.90 -2.55 -4.60
CA ILE A 217 -18.49 -2.56 -5.02
C ILE A 217 -18.01 -1.13 -5.28
N ILE A 218 -18.68 -0.38 -6.14
CA ILE A 218 -18.26 0.99 -6.52
C ILE A 218 -18.37 1.93 -5.33
N GLY A 219 -19.50 1.91 -4.62
CA GLY A 219 -19.73 2.74 -3.43
C GLY A 219 -18.78 2.38 -2.29
N GLY A 220 -18.50 1.08 -2.11
CA GLY A 220 -17.51 0.61 -1.14
C GLY A 220 -16.09 1.08 -1.46
N LEU A 221 -15.66 0.97 -2.72
CA LEU A 221 -14.37 1.50 -3.18
C LEU A 221 -14.29 3.02 -3.02
N ALA A 222 -15.31 3.75 -3.43
CA ALA A 222 -15.36 5.20 -3.26
C ALA A 222 -15.24 5.58 -1.77
N ALA A 223 -16.00 4.90 -0.89
CA ALA A 223 -15.94 5.16 0.54
C ALA A 223 -14.56 4.82 1.14
N LEU A 224 -13.88 3.75 0.68
CA LEU A 224 -12.53 3.42 1.09
C LEU A 224 -11.52 4.49 0.67
N ILE A 225 -11.57 4.93 -0.59
CA ILE A 225 -10.64 5.92 -1.13
C ILE A 225 -10.83 7.28 -0.45
N TYR A 226 -12.06 7.81 -0.41
CA TYR A 226 -12.34 9.08 0.25
C TYR A 226 -12.15 9.01 1.76
N GLY A 227 -12.49 7.90 2.39
CA GLY A 227 -12.26 7.66 3.82
C GLY A 227 -10.78 7.61 4.16
N GLY A 228 -9.97 6.97 3.31
CA GLY A 228 -8.50 6.93 3.43
C GLY A 228 -7.88 8.33 3.29
N ASP A 229 -8.30 9.10 2.29
CA ASP A 229 -7.83 10.48 2.09
C ASP A 229 -8.18 11.39 3.28
N LEU A 230 -9.42 11.34 3.76
CA LEU A 230 -9.83 12.08 4.96
C LEU A 230 -9.03 11.66 6.20
N PHE A 231 -8.82 10.37 6.39
CA PHE A 231 -8.03 9.84 7.50
C PHE A 231 -6.60 10.37 7.46
N VAL A 232 -5.92 10.24 6.32
CA VAL A 232 -4.51 10.63 6.14
C VAL A 232 -4.34 12.14 6.28
N SER A 233 -5.16 12.93 5.61
CA SER A 233 -5.06 14.39 5.63
C SER A 233 -5.32 14.95 7.03
N SER A 234 -6.35 14.46 7.72
CA SER A 234 -6.68 14.89 9.07
C SER A 234 -5.66 14.40 10.10
N ALA A 235 -5.21 13.14 10.01
CA ALA A 235 -4.16 12.61 10.88
C ALA A 235 -2.85 13.40 10.73
N SER A 236 -2.48 13.76 9.49
CA SER A 236 -1.30 14.57 9.20
C SER A 236 -1.44 15.99 9.76
N SER A 237 -2.61 16.61 9.66
CA SER A 237 -2.90 17.91 10.23
C SER A 237 -2.79 17.89 11.75
N ILE A 238 -3.39 16.90 12.41
CA ILE A 238 -3.30 16.72 13.87
C ILE A 238 -1.84 16.48 14.31
N ALA A 239 -1.11 15.61 13.60
CA ALA A 239 0.30 15.31 13.91
C ALA A 239 1.19 16.57 13.78
N ARG A 240 0.94 17.39 12.75
CA ARG A 240 1.58 18.68 12.56
C ARG A 240 1.29 19.67 13.68
N ALA A 241 0.04 19.72 14.12
CA ALA A 241 -0.37 20.55 15.27
C ALA A 241 0.28 20.10 16.60
N LEU A 242 0.60 18.80 16.72
CA LEU A 242 1.35 18.23 17.86
C LEU A 242 2.87 18.39 17.74
N GLY A 243 3.38 19.06 16.69
CA GLY A 243 4.80 19.36 16.51
C GLY A 243 5.62 18.23 15.91
N MET A 244 4.99 17.23 15.29
CA MET A 244 5.69 16.16 14.57
C MET A 244 6.31 16.69 13.27
N SER A 245 7.48 16.15 12.89
CA SER A 245 8.17 16.57 11.67
C SER A 245 7.45 16.08 10.42
N GLU A 246 7.56 16.85 9.31
CA GLU A 246 6.99 16.44 8.00
C GLU A 246 7.56 15.10 7.52
N SER A 247 8.83 14.84 7.79
CA SER A 247 9.46 13.56 7.47
C SER A 247 8.81 12.40 8.22
N PHE A 248 8.55 12.57 9.53
CA PHE A 248 7.85 11.55 10.33
C PHE A 248 6.42 11.31 9.83
N ILE A 249 5.68 12.37 9.53
CA ILE A 249 4.31 12.30 9.00
C ILE A 249 4.30 11.57 7.66
N GLY A 250 5.21 11.94 6.75
CA GLY A 250 5.33 11.30 5.43
C GLY A 250 5.66 9.82 5.51
N LEU A 251 6.64 9.45 6.35
CA LEU A 251 7.10 8.07 6.50
C LEU A 251 6.09 7.14 7.19
N THR A 252 5.24 7.67 8.05
CA THR A 252 4.33 6.85 8.84
C THR A 252 2.88 6.98 8.37
N ILE A 253 2.30 8.17 8.48
CA ILE A 253 0.87 8.40 8.25
C ILE A 253 0.54 8.33 6.76
N VAL A 254 1.32 9.04 5.93
CA VAL A 254 1.05 9.10 4.49
C VAL A 254 1.41 7.77 3.82
N ALA A 255 2.58 7.19 4.16
CA ALA A 255 3.01 5.93 3.57
C ALA A 255 2.06 4.75 3.87
N ALA A 256 1.52 4.68 5.09
CA ALA A 256 0.52 3.66 5.43
C ALA A 256 -0.87 3.98 4.85
N GLY A 257 -1.13 5.26 4.55
CA GLY A 257 -2.46 5.75 4.23
C GLY A 257 -3.01 5.27 2.89
N THR A 258 -2.18 5.17 1.86
CA THR A 258 -2.60 4.66 0.55
C THR A 258 -3.03 3.20 0.62
N SER A 259 -2.43 2.41 1.51
CA SER A 259 -2.75 1.00 1.69
C SER A 259 -3.80 0.71 2.80
N LEU A 260 -4.46 1.76 3.34
CA LEU A 260 -5.58 1.58 4.28
C LEU A 260 -6.79 0.86 3.65
N PRO A 261 -7.15 1.10 2.38
CA PRO A 261 -8.20 0.34 1.71
C PRO A 261 -7.91 -1.17 1.70
N GLU A 262 -6.68 -1.56 1.39
CA GLU A 262 -6.23 -2.96 1.41
C GLU A 262 -6.31 -3.56 2.81
N LEU A 263 -5.82 -2.84 3.82
CA LEU A 263 -5.85 -3.28 5.21
C LEU A 263 -7.29 -3.51 5.67
N ALA A 264 -8.15 -2.52 5.51
CA ALA A 264 -9.54 -2.59 5.94
C ALA A 264 -10.30 -3.73 5.24
N THR A 265 -10.12 -3.85 3.91
CA THR A 265 -10.79 -4.87 3.12
C THR A 265 -10.33 -6.28 3.51
N SER A 266 -9.01 -6.50 3.68
CA SER A 266 -8.47 -7.81 4.06
C SER A 266 -8.91 -8.22 5.47
N VAL A 267 -8.87 -7.30 6.45
CA VAL A 267 -9.31 -7.57 7.82
C VAL A 267 -10.82 -7.85 7.86
N VAL A 268 -11.64 -7.05 7.17
CA VAL A 268 -13.09 -7.27 7.12
C VAL A 268 -13.44 -8.58 6.43
N ALA A 269 -12.76 -8.92 5.34
CA ALA A 269 -12.95 -10.21 4.65
C ALA A 269 -12.63 -11.38 5.59
N ALA A 270 -11.53 -11.32 6.32
CA ALA A 270 -11.16 -12.36 7.29
C ALA A 270 -12.19 -12.48 8.44
N LEU A 271 -12.66 -11.35 8.99
CA LEU A 271 -13.73 -11.32 10.01
C LEU A 271 -15.06 -11.91 9.50
N LYS A 272 -15.36 -11.70 8.20
CA LYS A 272 -16.54 -12.29 7.54
C LYS A 272 -16.34 -13.76 7.13
N LYS A 273 -15.26 -14.40 7.59
CA LYS A 273 -14.90 -15.79 7.24
C LYS A 273 -14.71 -16.00 5.72
N GLN A 274 -14.11 -15.03 5.05
CA GLN A 274 -13.77 -15.04 3.64
C GLN A 274 -12.25 -14.94 3.44
N PRO A 275 -11.47 -15.90 3.94
CA PRO A 275 -10.00 -15.83 3.92
C PRO A 275 -9.44 -15.79 2.50
N GLU A 276 -10.11 -16.43 1.53
CA GLU A 276 -9.70 -16.40 0.13
C GLU A 276 -9.74 -14.99 -0.46
N LEU A 277 -10.77 -14.21 -0.13
CA LEU A 277 -10.88 -12.82 -0.56
C LEU A 277 -9.77 -11.96 0.06
N ALA A 278 -9.46 -12.20 1.35
CA ALA A 278 -8.39 -11.49 2.05
C ALA A 278 -7.01 -11.80 1.43
N VAL A 279 -6.69 -13.08 1.22
CA VAL A 279 -5.44 -13.51 0.58
C VAL A 279 -5.36 -13.01 -0.85
N GLY A 280 -6.48 -13.11 -1.60
CA GLY A 280 -6.56 -12.60 -2.98
C GLY A 280 -6.27 -11.11 -3.05
N ASN A 281 -6.81 -10.31 -2.13
CA ASN A 281 -6.52 -8.88 -2.05
C ASN A 281 -5.02 -8.63 -1.76
N ILE A 282 -4.43 -9.26 -0.73
CA ILE A 282 -3.02 -9.09 -0.36
C ILE A 282 -2.10 -9.47 -1.53
N VAL A 283 -2.26 -10.68 -2.07
CA VAL A 283 -1.40 -11.19 -3.14
C VAL A 283 -1.64 -10.44 -4.45
N GLY A 284 -2.91 -10.16 -4.75
CA GLY A 284 -3.31 -9.41 -5.94
C GLY A 284 -2.73 -8.01 -5.96
N SER A 285 -2.88 -7.24 -4.86
CA SER A 285 -2.32 -5.89 -4.77
C SER A 285 -0.80 -5.87 -4.97
N ASN A 286 -0.06 -6.86 -4.45
CA ASN A 286 1.38 -6.95 -4.70
C ASN A 286 1.71 -7.17 -6.18
N ILE A 287 0.96 -8.05 -6.86
CA ILE A 287 1.15 -8.32 -8.29
C ILE A 287 0.74 -7.09 -9.12
N PHE A 288 -0.37 -6.43 -8.78
CA PHE A 288 -0.82 -5.21 -9.44
C PHE A 288 0.20 -4.07 -9.27
N ASN A 289 0.71 -3.88 -8.08
CA ASN A 289 1.70 -2.84 -7.79
C ASN A 289 2.95 -3.01 -8.67
N ILE A 290 3.48 -4.22 -8.80
CA ILE A 290 4.66 -4.49 -9.60
C ILE A 290 4.33 -4.47 -11.10
N PHE A 291 3.42 -5.34 -11.54
CA PHE A 291 3.24 -5.57 -12.96
C PHE A 291 2.40 -4.49 -13.65
N LEU A 292 1.35 -3.98 -13.01
CA LEU A 292 0.49 -2.97 -13.60
C LEU A 292 0.99 -1.55 -13.29
N ILE A 293 1.16 -1.21 -12.01
CA ILE A 293 1.44 0.17 -11.60
C ILE A 293 2.83 0.61 -12.08
N LEU A 294 3.88 -0.15 -11.76
CA LEU A 294 5.21 0.16 -12.30
C LEU A 294 5.26 -0.06 -13.81
N GLY A 295 4.58 -1.08 -14.34
CA GLY A 295 4.49 -1.31 -15.78
C GLY A 295 3.93 -0.12 -16.53
N ILE A 296 2.80 0.46 -16.10
CA ILE A 296 2.24 1.68 -16.71
C ILE A 296 3.17 2.86 -16.48
N SER A 297 3.57 3.09 -15.23
CA SER A 297 4.33 4.29 -14.86
C SER A 297 5.67 4.37 -15.59
N SER A 298 6.42 3.26 -15.69
CA SER A 298 7.71 3.22 -16.40
C SER A 298 7.56 3.23 -17.91
N THR A 299 6.48 2.67 -18.48
CA THR A 299 6.16 2.80 -19.91
C THR A 299 5.91 4.24 -20.29
N VAL A 300 5.20 5.01 -19.47
CA VAL A 300 4.94 6.43 -19.69
C VAL A 300 6.22 7.26 -19.50
N THR A 301 6.93 7.04 -18.40
CA THR A 301 8.17 7.76 -18.06
C THR A 301 9.14 6.82 -17.36
N PRO A 302 10.40 6.65 -17.87
CA PRO A 302 11.41 5.84 -17.20
C PRO A 302 11.58 6.27 -15.74
N ILE A 303 11.66 5.28 -14.82
CA ILE A 303 11.70 5.51 -13.39
C ILE A 303 13.10 5.15 -12.88
N ARG A 304 13.83 6.12 -12.32
CA ARG A 304 15.08 5.84 -11.59
C ARG A 304 14.75 5.09 -10.31
N VAL A 305 15.59 4.13 -9.93
CA VAL A 305 15.41 3.39 -8.68
C VAL A 305 15.59 4.29 -7.45
N GLY A 306 16.41 5.33 -7.61
CA GLY A 306 16.52 6.43 -6.65
C GLY A 306 17.01 6.00 -5.27
N GLY A 307 16.33 6.47 -4.23
CA GLY A 307 16.63 6.19 -2.83
C GLY A 307 16.25 4.78 -2.36
N VAL A 308 15.62 3.96 -3.22
CA VAL A 308 15.29 2.57 -2.87
C VAL A 308 16.55 1.71 -2.94
N THR A 309 16.83 1.00 -1.87
CA THR A 309 18.05 0.24 -1.69
C THR A 309 17.86 -1.27 -1.99
N PRO A 310 18.95 -2.04 -2.23
CA PRO A 310 18.87 -3.49 -2.33
C PRO A 310 18.27 -4.14 -1.08
N LEU A 311 18.37 -3.49 0.09
CA LEU A 311 17.75 -3.99 1.32
C LEU A 311 16.23 -3.95 1.21
N ASP A 312 15.63 -2.87 0.67
CA ASP A 312 14.18 -2.73 0.52
C ASP A 312 13.62 -3.82 -0.39
N PHE A 313 14.30 -4.10 -1.51
CA PHE A 313 13.96 -5.24 -2.38
C PHE A 313 14.12 -6.59 -1.67
N SER A 314 15.16 -6.73 -0.85
CA SER A 314 15.38 -7.96 -0.07
C SER A 314 14.28 -8.16 0.95
N VAL A 315 13.86 -7.11 1.66
CA VAL A 315 12.74 -7.16 2.61
C VAL A 315 11.43 -7.50 1.89
N MET A 316 11.16 -6.89 0.74
CA MET A 316 9.99 -7.22 -0.08
C MET A 316 9.98 -8.70 -0.50
N LEU A 317 11.10 -9.20 -1.00
CA LEU A 317 11.24 -10.61 -1.41
C LEU A 317 11.10 -11.56 -0.22
N VAL A 318 11.83 -11.29 0.87
CA VAL A 318 11.81 -12.11 2.10
C VAL A 318 10.41 -12.12 2.70
N SER A 319 9.69 -11.01 2.70
CA SER A 319 8.31 -10.96 3.19
C SER A 319 7.39 -11.93 2.42
N GLY A 320 7.49 -11.95 1.10
CA GLY A 320 6.73 -12.88 0.25
C GLY A 320 7.11 -14.35 0.50
N VAL A 321 8.40 -14.63 0.66
CA VAL A 321 8.90 -15.96 0.99
C VAL A 321 8.44 -16.40 2.39
N LEU A 322 8.45 -15.51 3.37
CA LEU A 322 7.93 -15.81 4.72
C LEU A 322 6.44 -16.14 4.68
N LEU A 323 5.62 -15.38 3.96
CA LEU A 323 4.20 -15.68 3.81
C LEU A 323 3.99 -17.05 3.16
N TYR A 324 4.79 -17.39 2.14
CA TYR A 324 4.77 -18.70 1.50
C TYR A 324 5.14 -19.81 2.50
N ILE A 325 6.26 -19.67 3.23
CA ILE A 325 6.71 -20.63 4.23
C ILE A 325 5.63 -20.84 5.30
N PHE A 326 5.07 -19.79 5.86
CA PHE A 326 4.02 -19.88 6.87
C PHE A 326 2.74 -20.55 6.35
N SER A 327 2.47 -20.41 5.05
CA SER A 327 1.34 -21.09 4.42
C SER A 327 1.55 -22.61 4.25
N VAL A 328 2.81 -23.09 4.31
CA VAL A 328 3.15 -24.51 4.04
C VAL A 328 3.69 -25.25 5.26
N LEU A 329 4.41 -24.53 6.14
CA LEU A 329 5.32 -25.10 7.16
C LEU A 329 4.64 -26.11 8.09
N PHE A 330 3.40 -25.86 8.51
CA PHE A 330 2.68 -26.70 9.48
C PHE A 330 1.69 -27.68 8.82
N GLY A 331 1.64 -27.74 7.49
CA GLY A 331 0.80 -28.68 6.74
C GLY A 331 -0.71 -28.40 6.77
N ASP A 332 -1.18 -27.51 7.63
CA ASP A 332 -2.60 -27.14 7.78
C ASP A 332 -3.05 -26.01 6.84
N ARG A 333 -2.10 -25.42 6.11
CA ARG A 333 -2.33 -24.30 5.17
C ARG A 333 -3.05 -23.11 5.82
N ILE A 334 -2.70 -22.83 7.07
CA ILE A 334 -3.27 -21.74 7.84
C ILE A 334 -2.13 -20.85 8.35
N VAL A 335 -2.14 -19.56 7.99
CA VAL A 335 -1.31 -18.56 8.65
C VAL A 335 -2.00 -18.21 9.97
N LYS A 336 -1.41 -18.66 11.07
CA LYS A 336 -1.94 -18.49 12.43
C LYS A 336 -1.59 -17.13 13.01
N ARG A 337 -2.10 -16.84 14.19
CA ARG A 337 -1.80 -15.59 14.90
C ARG A 337 -0.31 -15.45 15.25
N THR A 338 0.39 -16.56 15.52
CA THR A 338 1.83 -16.55 15.80
C THR A 338 2.65 -16.08 14.59
N GLU A 339 2.36 -16.63 13.40
CA GLU A 339 2.99 -16.21 12.15
C GLU A 339 2.59 -14.77 11.81
N GLY A 340 1.32 -14.40 12.04
CA GLY A 340 0.86 -13.02 11.92
C GLY A 340 1.63 -12.05 12.81
N ALA A 341 1.91 -12.43 14.07
CA ALA A 341 2.74 -11.62 14.97
C ALA A 341 4.17 -11.46 14.45
N VAL A 342 4.77 -12.53 13.91
CA VAL A 342 6.12 -12.46 13.31
C VAL A 342 6.15 -11.52 12.12
N LEU A 343 5.14 -11.55 11.24
CA LEU A 343 5.04 -10.62 10.10
C LEU A 343 4.95 -9.17 10.58
N VAL A 344 4.06 -8.87 11.56
CA VAL A 344 3.94 -7.51 12.10
C VAL A 344 5.22 -7.05 12.77
N LEU A 345 5.89 -7.90 13.55
CA LEU A 345 7.18 -7.57 14.14
C LEU A 345 8.25 -7.31 13.08
N GLY A 346 8.25 -8.06 11.97
CA GLY A 346 9.10 -7.80 10.82
C GLY A 346 8.85 -6.42 10.21
N PHE A 347 7.58 -6.02 10.08
CA PHE A 347 7.22 -4.68 9.61
C PHE A 347 7.70 -3.58 10.56
N VAL A 348 7.48 -3.76 11.87
CA VAL A 348 7.94 -2.80 12.88
C VAL A 348 9.45 -2.67 12.86
N ALA A 349 10.20 -3.78 12.80
CA ALA A 349 11.65 -3.77 12.73
C ALA A 349 12.17 -3.03 11.49
N TYR A 350 11.56 -3.29 10.32
CA TYR A 350 11.89 -2.58 9.08
C TYR A 350 11.60 -1.07 9.17
N THR A 351 10.44 -0.70 9.71
CA THR A 351 10.07 0.71 9.89
C THR A 351 11.03 1.43 10.85
N LEU A 352 11.40 0.78 11.97
CA LEU A 352 12.40 1.34 12.91
C LEU A 352 13.77 1.50 12.25
N TYR A 353 14.17 0.55 11.40
CA TYR A 353 15.40 0.66 10.61
C TYR A 353 15.35 1.88 9.68
N LEU A 354 14.26 2.08 8.93
CA LEU A 354 14.11 3.25 8.06
C LEU A 354 14.18 4.57 8.84
N ILE A 355 13.51 4.66 9.99
CA ILE A 355 13.55 5.84 10.85
C ILE A 355 14.97 6.12 11.37
N ALA A 356 15.73 5.08 11.66
CA ALA A 356 17.12 5.23 12.12
C ALA A 356 18.11 5.68 11.03
N GLN A 357 17.71 5.61 9.75
CA GLN A 357 18.52 6.09 8.61
C GLN A 357 18.24 7.59 8.27
N LEU A 358 17.17 8.18 8.83
CA LEU A 358 16.84 9.60 8.69
C LEU A 358 17.68 10.48 9.58
#